data_aa8f23c8d5dd84f1c7e173ced01112cb
#
_entry.id   aa8f23c8d5dd84f1c7e173ced01112cb
#
_cell.length_a   1.000
_cell.length_b   1.000
_cell.length_c   1.000
_cell.angle_alpha   90.00
_cell.angle_beta   90.00
_cell.angle_gamma   90.00
#
_symmetry.space_group_name_H-M   'P 1'
#
loop_
_entity.id
_entity.type
_entity.pdbx_description
1 polymer ?
#
loop_
_entity_poly.entity_id
_entity_poly.type
_entity_poly.pdbx_seq_one_letter_code
_entity_poly.pdbx_strand_id
1 'polypeptide(L)'
;MKSRKQNVNNTHEIYISVDIEASGPVPCKYSMLSLGACVVGDTGRNFYCEIKPINDSFVPEAIEITGLNLNHLKMTGIEPGTALKSFAEWIEQTSNNEIPVFVGFNAPFDWQFINWYFHFYTGSNPFGINVIDIKAYFMGAAGIEWSKTSSSNLPQWLKVENKEKHNALSDAISQSIIFERLLKWNRDKQ
;
A
#
# COMPACT_ATOMS: atom_id res chain seq x y z
N MET A 1 14.11 20.61 -42.12
CA MET A 1 13.44 20.42 -40.82
C MET A 1 12.93 19.00 -40.75
N LYS A 2 13.60 18.12 -39.99
CA LYS A 2 13.14 16.75 -39.76
C LYS A 2 12.19 16.76 -38.58
N SER A 3 10.92 16.43 -38.77
CA SER A 3 9.94 16.28 -37.71
C SER A 3 10.35 15.11 -36.80
N ARG A 4 10.71 15.41 -35.55
CA ARG A 4 10.79 14.40 -34.53
C ARG A 4 9.36 13.86 -34.29
N LYS A 5 9.08 12.68 -34.80
CA LYS A 5 7.93 11.89 -34.32
C LYS A 5 8.18 11.60 -32.83
N GLN A 6 7.42 12.25 -31.97
CA GLN A 6 7.32 11.84 -30.59
C GLN A 6 6.70 10.44 -30.61
N ASN A 7 7.51 9.42 -30.28
CA ASN A 7 6.96 8.14 -29.84
C ASN A 7 6.26 8.44 -28.51
N VAL A 8 4.96 8.55 -28.52
CA VAL A 8 4.13 8.45 -27.32
C VAL A 8 4.25 6.98 -26.93
N ASN A 9 5.23 6.68 -26.06
CA ASN A 9 5.24 5.41 -25.34
C ASN A 9 3.94 5.39 -24.56
N ASN A 10 3.03 4.49 -24.94
CA ASN A 10 1.79 4.21 -24.21
C ASN A 10 2.22 3.45 -22.95
N THR A 11 2.70 4.18 -21.94
CA THR A 11 3.09 3.62 -20.64
C THR A 11 1.81 3.35 -19.88
N HIS A 12 1.42 2.09 -19.84
CA HIS A 12 0.31 1.65 -19.00
C HIS A 12 0.71 1.74 -17.52
N GLU A 13 -0.24 2.04 -16.65
CA GLU A 13 -0.08 2.05 -15.21
C GLU A 13 -0.61 0.74 -14.61
N ILE A 14 0.10 0.20 -13.64
CA ILE A 14 -0.38 -0.89 -12.81
C ILE A 14 -0.56 -0.38 -11.38
N TYR A 15 -1.76 -0.53 -10.84
CA TYR A 15 -2.08 -0.12 -9.48
C TYR A 15 -1.80 -1.26 -8.52
N ILE A 16 -0.97 -0.98 -7.52
CA ILE A 16 -0.60 -1.93 -6.46
C ILE A 16 -1.13 -1.39 -5.14
N SER A 17 -2.10 -2.08 -4.57
CA SER A 17 -2.61 -1.79 -3.24
C SER A 17 -1.64 -2.30 -2.20
N VAL A 18 -1.26 -1.43 -1.25
CA VAL A 18 -0.26 -1.73 -0.22
C VAL A 18 -0.79 -1.29 1.14
N ASP A 19 -0.60 -2.14 2.13
CA ASP A 19 -0.90 -1.88 3.53
C ASP A 19 0.25 -2.37 4.41
N ILE A 20 0.46 -1.73 5.56
CA ILE A 20 1.49 -2.12 6.52
C ILE A 20 0.94 -2.17 7.94
N GLU A 21 1.56 -3.01 8.76
CA GLU A 21 1.43 -2.91 10.20
C GLU A 21 2.71 -2.34 10.81
N ALA A 22 2.57 -1.47 11.80
CA ALA A 22 3.71 -0.80 12.41
C ALA A 22 3.62 -0.76 13.93
N SER A 23 4.77 -0.66 14.61
CA SER A 23 4.83 -0.52 16.06
C SER A 23 4.52 0.90 16.57
N GLY A 24 4.18 1.85 15.67
CA GLY A 24 3.82 3.22 16.00
C GLY A 24 3.76 4.13 14.77
N PRO A 25 3.52 5.45 14.93
CA PRO A 25 3.03 6.30 13.86
C PRO A 25 4.07 6.83 12.86
N VAL A 26 5.37 6.70 13.10
CA VAL A 26 6.40 7.27 12.22
C VAL A 26 7.58 6.33 12.03
N PRO A 27 8.10 6.20 10.78
CA PRO A 27 9.26 5.35 10.51
C PRO A 27 10.51 5.87 11.23
N CYS A 28 11.58 5.05 11.29
CA CYS A 28 12.81 5.29 12.02
C CYS A 28 12.66 5.23 13.55
N LYS A 29 11.68 5.91 14.13
CA LYS A 29 11.35 5.81 15.56
C LYS A 29 10.62 4.50 15.87
N TYR A 30 9.76 4.09 14.98
CA TYR A 30 8.98 2.86 15.08
C TYR A 30 9.23 1.93 13.90
N SER A 31 8.97 0.67 14.10
CA SER A 31 9.25 -0.38 13.12
C SER A 31 8.02 -0.66 12.25
N MET A 32 8.23 -0.89 10.96
CA MET A 32 7.28 -1.63 10.13
C MET A 32 7.39 -3.11 10.51
N LEU A 33 6.26 -3.74 10.82
CA LEU A 33 6.18 -5.11 11.36
C LEU A 33 5.71 -6.13 10.34
N SER A 34 4.84 -5.73 9.44
CA SER A 34 4.44 -6.53 8.28
C SER A 34 4.11 -5.65 7.09
N LEU A 35 4.13 -6.25 5.93
CA LEU A 35 3.86 -5.63 4.64
C LEU A 35 3.00 -6.56 3.80
N GLY A 36 1.85 -6.07 3.36
CA GLY A 36 0.94 -6.73 2.44
C GLY A 36 0.74 -5.90 1.18
N ALA A 37 0.71 -6.54 0.02
CA ALA A 37 0.42 -5.88 -1.25
C ALA A 37 -0.33 -6.80 -2.20
N CYS A 38 -1.16 -6.23 -3.09
CA CYS A 38 -1.73 -6.98 -4.20
C CYS A 38 -2.00 -6.07 -5.41
N VAL A 39 -2.14 -6.67 -6.58
CA VAL A 39 -2.52 -5.95 -7.80
C VAL A 39 -4.02 -5.63 -7.75
N VAL A 40 -4.35 -4.38 -8.04
CA VAL A 40 -5.76 -3.95 -8.16
C VAL A 40 -6.40 -4.63 -9.37
N GLY A 41 -7.53 -5.32 -9.13
CA GLY A 41 -8.23 -6.12 -10.15
C GLY A 41 -7.68 -7.56 -10.31
N ASP A 42 -6.57 -7.90 -9.66
CA ASP A 42 -6.02 -9.27 -9.64
C ASP A 42 -5.35 -9.56 -8.29
N THR A 43 -6.15 -9.73 -7.26
CA THR A 43 -5.68 -9.97 -5.88
C THR A 43 -4.95 -11.30 -5.68
N GLY A 44 -4.99 -12.20 -6.67
CA GLY A 44 -4.19 -13.42 -6.69
C GLY A 44 -2.69 -13.15 -6.88
N ARG A 45 -2.33 -12.04 -7.54
CA ARG A 45 -0.96 -11.51 -7.55
C ARG A 45 -0.74 -10.69 -6.30
N ASN A 46 -0.19 -11.30 -5.28
CA ASN A 46 0.02 -10.66 -3.98
C ASN A 46 1.40 -10.94 -3.40
N PHE A 47 1.74 -10.17 -2.38
CA PHE A 47 2.96 -10.25 -1.60
C PHE A 47 2.63 -10.07 -0.12
N TYR A 48 3.28 -10.85 0.73
CA TYR A 48 3.20 -10.68 2.18
C TYR A 48 4.51 -11.07 2.84
N CYS A 49 4.94 -10.28 3.83
CA CYS A 49 6.02 -10.68 4.72
C CYS A 49 5.87 -10.05 6.10
N GLU A 50 6.35 -10.76 7.11
CA GLU A 50 6.60 -10.23 8.44
C GLU A 50 8.04 -9.78 8.56
N ILE A 51 8.26 -8.60 9.16
CA ILE A 51 9.54 -7.90 9.17
C ILE A 51 10.05 -7.80 10.59
N LYS A 52 11.34 -8.08 10.75
CA LYS A 52 12.03 -7.95 12.01
C LYS A 52 12.04 -6.48 12.45
N PRO A 53 11.60 -6.17 13.69
CA PRO A 53 11.63 -4.80 14.21
C PRO A 53 13.05 -4.21 14.18
N ILE A 54 13.15 -2.93 13.76
CA ILE A 54 14.45 -2.21 13.71
C ILE A 54 14.91 -1.73 15.08
N ASN A 55 14.01 -1.67 16.06
CA ASN A 55 14.27 -1.30 17.44
C ASN A 55 13.16 -1.78 18.35
N ASP A 56 13.25 -1.49 19.65
CA ASP A 56 12.31 -1.88 20.68
C ASP A 56 11.20 -0.86 20.94
N SER A 57 11.15 0.24 20.19
CA SER A 57 10.16 1.30 20.38
C SER A 57 8.80 0.87 19.83
N PHE A 58 7.78 1.03 20.66
CA PHE A 58 6.40 0.77 20.26
C PHE A 58 5.41 1.66 21.01
N VAL A 59 4.22 1.79 20.44
CA VAL A 59 3.04 2.35 21.08
C VAL A 59 2.15 1.18 21.48
N PRO A 60 1.77 1.02 22.77
CA PRO A 60 0.97 -0.13 23.22
C PRO A 60 -0.29 -0.37 22.40
N GLU A 61 -1.03 0.69 22.10
CA GLU A 61 -2.26 0.64 21.31
C GLU A 61 -2.02 0.15 19.88
N ALA A 62 -0.86 0.51 19.28
CA ALA A 62 -0.51 0.03 17.96
C ALA A 62 -0.27 -1.49 17.96
N ILE A 63 0.42 -2.01 18.96
CA ILE A 63 0.66 -3.46 19.07
C ILE A 63 -0.63 -4.22 19.38
N GLU A 64 -1.51 -3.68 20.21
CA GLU A 64 -2.84 -4.26 20.48
C GLU A 64 -3.68 -4.36 19.19
N ILE A 65 -3.66 -3.31 18.36
CA ILE A 65 -4.38 -3.28 17.09
C ILE A 65 -3.83 -4.30 16.10
N THR A 66 -2.51 -4.37 15.93
CA THR A 66 -1.90 -5.30 14.95
C THR A 66 -1.98 -6.75 15.39
N GLY A 67 -2.06 -7.00 16.70
CA GLY A 67 -2.00 -8.36 17.28
C GLY A 67 -0.64 -9.05 17.08
N LEU A 68 0.37 -8.37 16.55
CA LEU A 68 1.68 -8.94 16.27
C LEU A 68 2.57 -8.97 17.52
N ASN A 69 3.27 -10.09 17.73
CA ASN A 69 4.17 -10.26 18.87
C ASN A 69 5.59 -9.82 18.50
N LEU A 70 6.05 -8.69 19.06
CA LEU A 70 7.37 -8.13 18.78
C LEU A 70 8.52 -9.11 19.11
N ASN A 71 8.43 -9.88 20.19
CA ASN A 71 9.47 -10.84 20.56
C ASN A 71 9.52 -12.01 19.56
N HIS A 72 8.38 -12.42 19.04
CA HIS A 72 8.32 -13.42 17.98
C HIS A 72 8.97 -12.86 16.69
N LEU A 73 8.58 -11.65 16.26
CA LEU A 73 9.13 -11.00 15.05
C LEU A 73 10.64 -10.73 15.13
N LYS A 74 11.19 -10.51 16.33
CA LYS A 74 12.65 -10.39 16.51
C LYS A 74 13.40 -11.68 16.13
N MET A 75 12.75 -12.83 16.29
CA MET A 75 13.34 -14.16 16.02
C MET A 75 13.02 -14.67 14.61
N THR A 76 11.81 -14.42 14.12
CA THR A 76 11.28 -15.04 12.90
C THR A 76 11.12 -14.05 11.75
N GLY A 77 11.01 -12.75 12.05
CA GLY A 77 10.82 -11.71 11.04
C GLY A 77 12.00 -11.62 10.07
N ILE A 78 11.70 -11.33 8.82
CA ILE A 78 12.68 -11.12 7.77
C ILE A 78 13.44 -9.82 8.04
N GLU A 79 14.75 -9.83 7.86
CA GLU A 79 15.56 -8.60 7.95
C GLU A 79 15.02 -7.53 6.99
N PRO A 80 14.85 -6.26 7.43
CA PRO A 80 14.18 -5.23 6.63
C PRO A 80 14.75 -5.06 5.22
N GLY A 81 16.09 -5.05 5.09
CA GLY A 81 16.73 -4.93 3.77
C GLY A 81 16.42 -6.09 2.83
N THR A 82 16.29 -7.31 3.35
CA THR A 82 15.90 -8.49 2.58
C THR A 82 14.43 -8.41 2.17
N ALA A 83 13.54 -8.03 3.11
CA ALA A 83 12.12 -7.88 2.84
C ALA A 83 11.86 -6.85 1.72
N LEU A 84 12.52 -5.68 1.79
CA LEU A 84 12.34 -4.63 0.78
C LEU A 84 12.93 -5.00 -0.58
N LYS A 85 14.03 -5.75 -0.63
CA LYS A 85 14.57 -6.29 -1.89
C LYS A 85 13.58 -7.27 -2.53
N SER A 86 13.06 -8.22 -1.76
CA SER A 86 12.06 -9.17 -2.26
C SER A 86 10.79 -8.47 -2.73
N PHE A 87 10.36 -7.42 -2.01
CA PHE A 87 9.21 -6.63 -2.43
C PHE A 87 9.49 -5.85 -3.72
N ALA A 88 10.67 -5.25 -3.88
CA ALA A 88 11.07 -4.57 -5.12
C ALA A 88 11.09 -5.54 -6.31
N GLU A 89 11.65 -6.74 -6.14
CA GLU A 89 11.68 -7.78 -7.17
C GLU A 89 10.25 -8.24 -7.55
N TRP A 90 9.36 -8.38 -6.56
CA TRP A 90 7.96 -8.70 -6.81
C TRP A 90 7.24 -7.58 -7.57
N ILE A 91 7.48 -6.29 -7.23
CA ILE A 91 6.92 -5.15 -7.97
C ILE A 91 7.41 -5.17 -9.42
N GLU A 92 8.69 -5.36 -9.66
CA GLU A 92 9.29 -5.39 -11.00
C GLU A 92 8.68 -6.50 -11.87
N GLN A 93 8.65 -7.73 -11.34
CA GLN A 93 8.07 -8.89 -12.03
C GLN A 93 6.58 -8.70 -12.32
N THR A 94 5.85 -8.15 -11.36
CA THR A 94 4.41 -7.94 -11.44
C THR A 94 4.07 -6.83 -12.42
N SER A 95 4.87 -5.76 -12.45
CA SER A 95 4.64 -4.59 -13.31
C SER A 95 4.94 -4.85 -14.78
N ASN A 96 5.83 -5.77 -15.12
CA ASN A 96 6.12 -6.19 -16.49
C ASN A 96 6.25 -5.00 -17.48
N ASN A 97 7.05 -4.00 -17.11
CA ASN A 97 7.28 -2.72 -17.82
C ASN A 97 6.13 -1.69 -17.73
N GLU A 98 5.07 -1.95 -17.00
CA GLU A 98 4.08 -0.91 -16.64
C GLU A 98 4.62 -0.06 -15.50
N ILE A 99 4.09 1.16 -15.36
CA ILE A 99 4.49 2.07 -14.26
C ILE A 99 3.74 1.66 -12.99
N PRO A 100 4.43 1.18 -11.94
CA PRO A 100 3.76 0.86 -10.69
C PRO A 100 3.30 2.14 -9.96
N VAL A 101 2.05 2.15 -9.56
CA VAL A 101 1.44 3.22 -8.77
C VAL A 101 0.97 2.65 -7.43
N PHE A 102 1.50 3.19 -6.35
CA PHE A 102 1.09 2.83 -5.00
C PHE A 102 -0.35 3.27 -4.73
N VAL A 103 -1.16 2.41 -4.15
CA VAL A 103 -2.54 2.70 -3.75
C VAL A 103 -2.72 2.30 -2.29
N GLY A 104 -3.28 3.18 -1.45
CA GLY A 104 -3.58 2.88 -0.05
C GLY A 104 -4.82 3.59 0.47
N PHE A 105 -5.46 3.04 1.49
CA PHE A 105 -6.59 3.69 2.18
C PHE A 105 -6.06 4.51 3.36
N ASN A 106 -6.03 5.83 3.23
CA ASN A 106 -5.27 6.75 4.08
C ASN A 106 -3.75 6.58 3.84
N ALA A 107 -3.38 6.48 2.58
CA ALA A 107 -2.05 6.17 2.08
C ALA A 107 -0.87 6.96 2.72
N PRO A 108 -1.01 8.20 3.23
CA PRO A 108 0.08 8.89 3.90
C PRO A 108 0.73 8.11 5.04
N PHE A 109 -0.04 7.25 5.75
CA PHE A 109 0.50 6.44 6.82
C PHE A 109 1.41 5.32 6.28
N ASP A 110 0.92 4.52 5.35
CA ASP A 110 1.67 3.39 4.77
C ASP A 110 2.83 3.89 3.91
N TRP A 111 2.57 4.92 3.11
CA TRP A 111 3.53 5.51 2.21
C TRP A 111 4.78 6.03 2.92
N GLN A 112 4.66 6.70 4.07
CA GLN A 112 5.83 7.22 4.79
C GLN A 112 6.77 6.08 5.21
N PHE A 113 6.24 4.93 5.66
CA PHE A 113 7.05 3.76 6.00
C PHE A 113 7.67 3.13 4.77
N ILE A 114 6.88 2.82 3.75
CA ILE A 114 7.35 2.21 2.49
C ILE A 114 8.44 3.07 1.85
N ASN A 115 8.21 4.38 1.71
CA ASN A 115 9.17 5.28 1.10
C ASN A 115 10.48 5.38 1.91
N TRP A 116 10.37 5.51 3.23
CA TRP A 116 11.56 5.57 4.10
C TRP A 116 12.35 4.26 4.05
N TYR A 117 11.69 3.11 4.20
CA TYR A 117 12.35 1.80 4.18
C TYR A 117 13.04 1.52 2.85
N PHE A 118 12.39 1.79 1.73
CA PHE A 118 13.01 1.63 0.41
C PHE A 118 14.26 2.49 0.28
N HIS A 119 14.18 3.78 0.54
CA HIS A 119 15.36 4.66 0.43
C HIS A 119 16.47 4.29 1.38
N PHE A 120 16.14 3.90 2.62
CA PHE A 120 17.14 3.55 3.62
C PHE A 120 17.85 2.21 3.32
N TYR A 121 17.12 1.19 2.89
CA TYR A 121 17.65 -0.17 2.74
C TYR A 121 18.06 -0.52 1.31
N THR A 122 17.44 0.07 0.29
CA THR A 122 17.70 -0.27 -1.12
C THR A 122 18.17 0.92 -1.96
N GLY A 123 18.11 2.14 -1.42
CA GLY A 123 18.56 3.35 -2.08
C GLY A 123 17.56 3.97 -3.06
N SER A 124 16.49 3.26 -3.44
CA SER A 124 15.47 3.75 -4.36
C SER A 124 14.12 3.11 -4.09
N ASN A 125 13.03 3.83 -4.41
CA ASN A 125 11.67 3.34 -4.28
C ASN A 125 11.13 2.98 -5.69
N PRO A 126 10.70 1.72 -5.94
CA PRO A 126 10.14 1.30 -7.24
C PRO A 126 8.91 2.11 -7.68
N PHE A 127 8.11 2.59 -6.74
CA PHE A 127 6.97 3.47 -7.04
C PHE A 127 7.37 4.91 -7.39
N GLY A 128 8.64 5.28 -7.22
CA GLY A 128 9.11 6.68 -7.35
C GLY A 128 8.41 7.58 -6.33
N ILE A 129 7.55 8.49 -6.84
CA ILE A 129 6.70 9.38 -6.04
C ILE A 129 5.21 9.16 -6.34
N ASN A 130 4.88 8.08 -7.04
CA ASN A 130 3.52 7.84 -7.52
C ASN A 130 2.68 7.16 -6.44
N VAL A 131 1.78 7.91 -5.82
CA VAL A 131 0.91 7.42 -4.76
C VAL A 131 -0.51 7.96 -4.92
N ILE A 132 -1.49 7.08 -4.76
CA ILE A 132 -2.91 7.42 -4.73
C ILE A 132 -3.45 7.09 -3.34
N ASP A 133 -4.06 8.10 -2.71
CA ASP A 133 -4.88 7.90 -1.52
C ASP A 133 -6.34 7.66 -1.91
N ILE A 134 -6.88 6.50 -1.56
CA ILE A 134 -8.25 6.10 -1.90
C ILE A 134 -9.28 7.05 -1.30
N LYS A 135 -9.05 7.57 -0.08
CA LYS A 135 -9.96 8.52 0.57
C LYS A 135 -9.98 9.85 -0.17
N ALA A 136 -8.80 10.37 -0.57
CA ALA A 136 -8.69 11.60 -1.35
C ALA A 136 -9.34 11.45 -2.72
N TYR A 137 -9.11 10.30 -3.40
CA TYR A 137 -9.75 9.98 -4.67
C TYR A 137 -11.28 9.95 -4.54
N PHE A 138 -11.81 9.25 -3.51
CA PHE A 138 -13.25 9.18 -3.26
C PHE A 138 -13.84 10.55 -2.93
N MET A 139 -13.17 11.36 -2.10
CA MET A 139 -13.58 12.72 -1.79
C MET A 139 -13.77 13.56 -3.06
N GLY A 140 -12.78 13.55 -3.96
CA GLY A 140 -12.83 14.32 -5.20
C GLY A 140 -13.87 13.79 -6.19
N ALA A 141 -13.94 12.46 -6.40
CA ALA A 141 -14.86 11.84 -7.34
C ALA A 141 -16.34 11.92 -6.90
N ALA A 142 -16.60 11.91 -5.59
CA ALA A 142 -17.93 11.99 -5.03
C ALA A 142 -18.38 13.43 -4.67
N GLY A 143 -17.44 14.39 -4.63
CA GLY A 143 -17.73 15.77 -4.21
C GLY A 143 -18.16 15.88 -2.75
N ILE A 144 -17.57 15.08 -1.86
CA ILE A 144 -17.92 15.01 -0.44
C ILE A 144 -16.80 15.52 0.45
N GLU A 145 -17.10 15.81 1.70
CA GLU A 145 -16.12 16.24 2.70
C GLU A 145 -15.20 15.07 3.12
N TRP A 146 -13.96 15.39 3.51
CA TRP A 146 -12.99 14.42 4.01
C TRP A 146 -13.52 13.56 5.17
N SER A 147 -14.28 14.16 6.09
CA SER A 147 -14.90 13.46 7.23
C SER A 147 -15.83 12.32 6.82
N LYS A 148 -16.35 12.34 5.58
CA LYS A 148 -17.24 11.32 5.02
C LYS A 148 -16.50 10.15 4.34
N THR A 149 -15.17 10.20 4.26
CA THR A 149 -14.37 9.19 3.57
C THR A 149 -13.85 8.07 4.47
N SER A 150 -14.13 8.11 5.79
CA SER A 150 -13.71 7.03 6.71
C SER A 150 -14.34 5.70 6.34
N SER A 151 -13.68 4.59 6.68
CA SER A 151 -14.18 3.23 6.40
C SER A 151 -15.59 2.98 6.93
N SER A 152 -15.93 3.55 8.11
CA SER A 152 -17.28 3.47 8.69
C SER A 152 -18.34 4.20 7.88
N ASN A 153 -17.96 5.27 7.17
CA ASN A 153 -18.85 6.14 6.40
C ASN A 153 -18.95 5.75 4.91
N LEU A 154 -18.19 4.75 4.47
CA LEU A 154 -18.29 4.29 3.10
C LEU A 154 -19.72 3.82 2.77
N PRO A 155 -20.25 4.14 1.58
CA PRO A 155 -21.54 3.62 1.14
C PRO A 155 -21.48 2.09 0.98
N GLN A 156 -22.63 1.44 1.12
CA GLN A 156 -22.72 -0.03 1.14
C GLN A 156 -22.05 -0.70 -0.08
N TRP A 157 -22.13 -0.08 -1.27
CA TRP A 157 -21.54 -0.62 -2.48
C TRP A 157 -19.99 -0.58 -2.50
N LEU A 158 -19.35 0.21 -1.61
CA LEU A 158 -17.90 0.22 -1.41
C LEU A 158 -17.45 -0.65 -0.24
N LYS A 159 -18.36 -1.00 0.68
CA LYS A 159 -17.97 -1.80 1.86
C LYS A 159 -17.51 -3.19 1.44
N VAL A 160 -16.37 -3.59 1.98
CA VAL A 160 -15.80 -4.94 1.85
C VAL A 160 -15.81 -5.58 3.23
N GLU A 161 -16.30 -6.82 3.32
CA GLU A 161 -16.18 -7.60 4.54
C GLU A 161 -14.73 -8.10 4.67
N ASN A 162 -14.03 -7.59 5.64
CA ASN A 162 -12.71 -8.08 5.99
C ASN A 162 -12.80 -8.85 7.32
N LYS A 163 -12.57 -10.16 7.28
CA LYS A 163 -12.63 -11.05 8.44
C LYS A 163 -11.34 -11.04 9.26
N GLU A 164 -10.23 -10.65 8.66
CA GLU A 164 -8.91 -10.62 9.26
C GLU A 164 -8.36 -9.19 9.25
N LYS A 165 -9.10 -8.29 9.93
CA LYS A 165 -8.66 -6.91 10.08
C LYS A 165 -7.29 -6.86 10.79
N HIS A 166 -6.51 -5.85 10.41
CA HIS A 166 -5.15 -5.65 10.91
C HIS A 166 -4.20 -6.79 10.54
N ASN A 167 -4.45 -7.43 9.40
CA ASN A 167 -3.49 -8.23 8.65
C ASN A 167 -3.18 -7.49 7.35
N ALA A 168 -1.94 -7.06 7.17
CA ALA A 168 -1.54 -6.18 6.07
C ALA A 168 -1.96 -6.71 4.68
N LEU A 169 -1.90 -8.02 4.41
CA LEU A 169 -2.35 -8.56 3.13
C LEU A 169 -3.87 -8.51 2.99
N SER A 170 -4.61 -8.88 4.03
CA SER A 170 -6.08 -8.85 4.03
C SER A 170 -6.60 -7.42 3.85
N ASP A 171 -5.94 -6.45 4.49
CA ASP A 171 -6.27 -5.04 4.37
C ASP A 171 -5.90 -4.49 2.97
N ALA A 172 -4.73 -4.83 2.42
CA ALA A 172 -4.35 -4.50 1.05
C ALA A 172 -5.35 -5.06 0.00
N ILE A 173 -5.82 -6.30 0.17
CA ILE A 173 -6.86 -6.91 -0.69
C ILE A 173 -8.18 -6.13 -0.58
N SER A 174 -8.60 -5.80 0.62
CA SER A 174 -9.84 -5.05 0.86
C SER A 174 -9.79 -3.66 0.23
N GLN A 175 -8.68 -2.95 0.36
CA GLN A 175 -8.42 -1.64 -0.25
C GLN A 175 -8.41 -1.73 -1.78
N SER A 176 -7.80 -2.77 -2.34
CA SER A 176 -7.78 -3.06 -3.78
C SER A 176 -9.19 -3.15 -4.36
N ILE A 177 -10.08 -3.90 -3.70
CA ILE A 177 -11.47 -4.06 -4.13
C ILE A 177 -12.23 -2.73 -4.05
N ILE A 178 -12.02 -1.94 -2.99
CA ILE A 178 -12.62 -0.61 -2.85
C ILE A 178 -12.18 0.29 -4.01
N PHE A 179 -10.89 0.31 -4.30
CA PHE A 179 -10.35 1.17 -5.36
C PHE A 179 -10.83 0.75 -6.75
N GLU A 180 -10.86 -0.55 -7.05
CA GLU A 180 -11.41 -1.08 -8.30
C GLU A 180 -12.88 -0.65 -8.51
N ARG A 181 -13.72 -0.78 -7.47
CA ARG A 181 -15.11 -0.32 -7.49
C ARG A 181 -15.23 1.18 -7.73
N LEU A 182 -14.36 1.98 -7.12
CA LEU A 182 -14.32 3.45 -7.31
C LEU A 182 -13.90 3.81 -8.74
N LEU A 183 -12.90 3.16 -9.29
CA LEU A 183 -12.47 3.38 -10.68
C LEU A 183 -13.61 3.05 -11.67
N LYS A 184 -14.32 1.94 -11.46
CA LYS A 184 -15.46 1.56 -12.29
C LYS A 184 -16.58 2.60 -12.17
N TRP A 185 -16.99 2.91 -10.96
CA TRP A 185 -18.04 3.89 -10.70
C TRP A 185 -17.75 5.28 -11.31
N ASN A 186 -16.49 5.73 -11.25
CA ASN A 186 -16.10 7.01 -11.83
C ASN A 186 -16.13 7.01 -13.37
N ARG A 187 -15.78 5.86 -14.01
CA ARG A 187 -15.90 5.70 -15.47
C ARG A 187 -17.36 5.68 -15.93
N ASP A 188 -18.24 5.02 -15.17
CA ASP A 188 -19.65 4.91 -15.52
C ASP A 188 -20.41 6.25 -15.39
N LYS A 189 -19.79 7.29 -14.79
CA LYS A 189 -20.33 8.66 -14.70
C LYS A 189 -19.94 9.57 -15.87
N GLN A 190 -18.90 9.22 -16.62
CA GLN A 190 -18.41 9.99 -17.76
C GLN A 190 -19.15 9.63 -19.06
#